data_504946f9ea3fab74014ee42bfef9e48b
#
_entry.id   504946f9ea3fab74014ee42bfef9e48b
#
_cell.length_a   1.000
_cell.length_b   1.000
_cell.length_c   1.000
_cell.angle_alpha   90.00
_cell.angle_beta   90.00
_cell.angle_gamma   90.00
#
_symmetry.space_group_name_H-M   'P 1'
#
loop_
_entity.id
_entity.type
_entity.pdbx_description
1 polymer ?
#
loop_
_entity_poly.entity_id
_entity_poly.type
_entity_poly.pdbx_seq_one_letter_code
_entity_poly.pdbx_strand_id
1 'polypeptide(L)'
;MSLYQMLSPYLFKLDAEKAHNLAESFIKRVLPLPLVQDYVAGKNCVVDKALSVEVAGMRFYNPVGLAAGFDKNATMIKGLSALGFGFLENGTITQAPQEGNPKPRLFRHTQEQSLQNAMGFNNQGSLAISKRLKAFYPYAIPLGVNIGKNKIIAQSDSLKNYENVLLDCLEVGDYFTFNLSSPNTPNLRDLQNVSFVQELFAMARTHTQKPLFLKISPDMDKDEMLKVVEMSIKSGASGIIATNTTIDYSLVQNPKDSGGISGAALKQKSKEILRILSESFFGKIDLISVGGIDNAQEAYERIKLGASLVQVYSGLVFQGPSLCKNINEGLLQCLRADGFTHLYEALGQDIKAKPKTRKKSNADKTQNKQDSKIVIATKKPTQTRKKKLDSSKDIESTQKAPSPKKTESKKTESKPKKTRAKSKASRTKKTESKLDSTQNLVDKDLSISQIEPSQAQQDSKANLPKE
;
A
#
# COMPACT_ATOMS: atom_id res chain seq x y z
N MET A 1 -2.84 -22.77 -20.55
CA MET A 1 -2.36 -22.90 -19.16
C MET A 1 -0.98 -22.29 -19.08
N SER A 2 -0.72 -21.38 -18.15
CA SER A 2 0.61 -20.77 -18.00
C SER A 2 1.60 -21.78 -17.41
N LEU A 3 2.91 -21.56 -17.65
CA LEU A 3 3.97 -22.37 -17.04
C LEU A 3 3.83 -22.40 -15.50
N TYR A 4 3.46 -21.28 -14.91
CA TYR A 4 3.22 -21.23 -13.46
C TYR A 4 2.07 -22.14 -13.02
N GLN A 5 0.96 -22.17 -13.75
CA GLN A 5 -0.17 -23.05 -13.45
C GLN A 5 0.18 -24.55 -13.56
N MET A 6 1.15 -24.90 -14.42
CA MET A 6 1.68 -26.28 -14.49
C MET A 6 2.58 -26.62 -13.30
N LEU A 7 3.35 -25.64 -12.80
CA LEU A 7 4.32 -25.84 -11.71
C LEU A 7 3.70 -25.65 -10.31
N SER A 8 2.66 -24.83 -10.18
CA SER A 8 2.06 -24.48 -8.88
C SER A 8 1.57 -25.68 -8.06
N PRO A 9 1.00 -26.77 -8.63
CA PRO A 9 0.63 -27.93 -7.83
C PRO A 9 1.81 -28.60 -7.12
N TYR A 10 3.00 -28.54 -7.71
CA TYR A 10 4.24 -29.07 -7.10
C TYR A 10 4.79 -28.12 -6.04
N LEU A 11 4.78 -26.81 -6.33
CA LEU A 11 5.19 -25.78 -5.37
C LEU A 11 4.29 -25.77 -4.14
N PHE A 12 3.01 -26.07 -4.31
CA PHE A 12 2.04 -26.08 -3.23
C PHE A 12 2.13 -27.31 -2.30
N LYS A 13 2.88 -28.33 -2.70
CA LYS A 13 3.26 -29.44 -1.81
C LYS A 13 4.32 -29.03 -0.79
N LEU A 14 5.09 -27.96 -1.08
CA LEU A 14 6.05 -27.42 -0.13
C LEU A 14 5.33 -26.63 0.96
N ASP A 15 5.94 -26.58 2.16
CA ASP A 15 5.55 -25.64 3.19
C ASP A 15 5.46 -24.21 2.62
N ALA A 16 4.45 -23.43 3.05
CA ALA A 16 4.15 -22.15 2.44
C ALA A 16 5.29 -21.13 2.61
N GLU A 17 5.96 -21.10 3.77
CA GLU A 17 7.08 -20.19 4.01
C GLU A 17 8.34 -20.64 3.26
N LYS A 18 8.57 -21.97 3.13
CA LYS A 18 9.67 -22.50 2.30
C LYS A 18 9.47 -22.17 0.81
N ALA A 19 8.25 -22.32 0.30
CA ALA A 19 7.93 -21.93 -1.08
C ALA A 19 8.12 -20.43 -1.30
N HIS A 20 7.72 -19.58 -0.34
CA HIS A 20 7.97 -18.14 -0.39
C HIS A 20 9.46 -17.81 -0.42
N ASN A 21 10.28 -18.43 0.43
CA ASN A 21 11.72 -18.20 0.46
C ASN A 21 12.43 -18.64 -0.84
N LEU A 22 11.92 -19.71 -1.50
CA LEU A 22 12.40 -20.12 -2.81
C LEU A 22 12.08 -19.06 -3.88
N ALA A 23 10.85 -18.56 -3.89
CA ALA A 23 10.42 -17.48 -4.77
C ALA A 23 11.23 -16.20 -4.52
N GLU A 24 11.43 -15.81 -3.25
CA GLU A 24 12.29 -14.68 -2.86
C GLU A 24 13.70 -14.85 -3.44
N SER A 25 14.31 -16.02 -3.28
CA SER A 25 15.65 -16.29 -3.77
C SER A 25 15.75 -16.14 -5.29
N PHE A 26 14.74 -16.59 -6.02
CA PHE A 26 14.64 -16.45 -7.47
C PHE A 26 14.47 -14.98 -7.88
N ILE A 27 13.51 -14.29 -7.28
CA ILE A 27 13.22 -12.87 -7.57
C ILE A 27 14.43 -11.98 -7.25
N LYS A 28 15.15 -12.29 -6.18
CA LYS A 28 16.33 -11.53 -5.72
C LYS A 28 17.57 -11.78 -6.57
N ARG A 29 17.79 -13.01 -7.06
CA ARG A 29 19.08 -13.40 -7.67
C ARG A 29 19.00 -13.60 -9.17
N VAL A 30 17.86 -14.04 -9.69
CA VAL A 30 17.71 -14.40 -11.11
C VAL A 30 17.02 -13.28 -11.89
N LEU A 31 15.90 -12.74 -11.39
CA LEU A 31 15.17 -11.69 -12.11
C LEU A 31 15.98 -10.39 -12.32
N PRO A 32 16.91 -9.95 -11.44
CA PRO A 32 17.70 -8.75 -11.68
C PRO A 32 18.84 -8.92 -12.68
N LEU A 33 19.10 -10.13 -13.21
CA LEU A 33 20.08 -10.33 -14.27
C LEU A 33 19.61 -9.57 -15.53
N PRO A 34 20.46 -8.74 -16.16
CA PRO A 34 20.01 -7.78 -17.18
C PRO A 34 19.16 -8.39 -18.27
N LEU A 35 19.62 -9.45 -18.95
CA LEU A 35 18.86 -10.12 -20.03
C LEU A 35 17.55 -10.75 -19.52
N VAL A 36 17.52 -11.25 -18.28
CA VAL A 36 16.32 -11.84 -17.68
C VAL A 36 15.35 -10.74 -17.31
N GLN A 37 15.83 -9.65 -16.69
CA GLN A 37 15.04 -8.51 -16.28
C GLN A 37 14.36 -7.87 -17.51
N ASP A 38 15.11 -7.60 -18.57
CA ASP A 38 14.60 -6.99 -19.80
C ASP A 38 13.55 -7.87 -20.48
N TYR A 39 13.81 -9.17 -20.56
CA TYR A 39 12.87 -10.15 -21.12
C TYR A 39 11.57 -10.22 -20.30
N VAL A 40 11.68 -10.28 -18.96
CA VAL A 40 10.52 -10.37 -18.07
C VAL A 40 9.74 -9.07 -18.10
N ALA A 41 10.41 -7.92 -18.04
CA ALA A 41 9.78 -6.61 -18.12
C ALA A 41 9.06 -6.41 -19.46
N GLY A 42 9.70 -6.76 -20.59
CA GLY A 42 9.09 -6.72 -21.91
C GLY A 42 7.83 -7.58 -22.05
N LYS A 43 7.74 -8.66 -21.27
CA LYS A 43 6.54 -9.53 -21.26
C LYS A 43 5.45 -9.09 -20.28
N ASN A 44 5.79 -8.45 -19.17
CA ASN A 44 4.85 -8.20 -18.09
C ASN A 44 4.47 -6.72 -17.91
N CYS A 45 5.30 -5.77 -18.36
CA CYS A 45 4.96 -4.35 -18.24
C CYS A 45 3.99 -3.93 -19.36
N VAL A 46 2.77 -3.61 -18.97
CA VAL A 46 1.74 -3.05 -19.86
C VAL A 46 1.83 -1.52 -19.74
N VAL A 47 2.32 -0.88 -20.80
CA VAL A 47 2.47 0.58 -20.86
C VAL A 47 1.39 1.15 -21.75
N ASP A 48 0.34 1.72 -21.12
CA ASP A 48 -0.75 2.40 -21.82
C ASP A 48 -1.18 3.63 -20.99
N LYS A 49 -1.33 4.76 -21.68
CA LYS A 49 -1.73 6.02 -21.03
C LYS A 49 -3.11 5.92 -20.37
N ALA A 50 -4.00 5.09 -20.89
CA ALA A 50 -5.33 4.87 -20.34
C ALA A 50 -5.30 4.33 -18.90
N LEU A 51 -4.22 3.65 -18.49
CA LEU A 51 -4.04 3.08 -17.14
C LEU A 51 -3.31 4.03 -16.19
N SER A 52 -2.71 5.12 -16.68
CA SER A 52 -1.95 6.02 -15.82
C SER A 52 -2.88 6.80 -14.88
N VAL A 53 -2.49 6.91 -13.61
CA VAL A 53 -3.27 7.64 -12.60
C VAL A 53 -2.36 8.53 -11.77
N GLU A 54 -2.93 9.61 -11.24
CA GLU A 54 -2.29 10.45 -10.24
C GLU A 54 -3.01 10.30 -8.91
N VAL A 55 -2.27 9.95 -7.87
CA VAL A 55 -2.79 9.68 -6.53
C VAL A 55 -1.87 10.33 -5.50
N ALA A 56 -2.43 11.14 -4.62
CA ALA A 56 -1.69 11.88 -3.60
C ALA A 56 -0.49 12.68 -4.17
N GLY A 57 -0.63 13.25 -5.36
CA GLY A 57 0.42 14.02 -6.06
C GLY A 57 1.54 13.16 -6.67
N MET A 58 1.41 11.84 -6.66
CA MET A 58 2.35 10.90 -7.30
C MET A 58 1.74 10.31 -8.56
N ARG A 59 2.58 10.11 -9.59
CA ARG A 59 2.18 9.49 -10.84
C ARG A 59 2.49 8.01 -10.87
N PHE A 60 1.46 7.21 -11.21
CA PHE A 60 1.54 5.77 -11.39
C PHE A 60 1.26 5.43 -12.85
N TYR A 61 2.07 4.61 -13.49
CA TYR A 61 1.86 4.26 -14.90
C TYR A 61 0.76 3.20 -15.07
N ASN A 62 0.38 2.48 -14.01
CA ASN A 62 -0.83 1.67 -13.92
C ASN A 62 -1.28 1.57 -12.45
N PRO A 63 -2.55 1.21 -12.18
CA PRO A 63 -3.12 1.26 -10.83
C PRO A 63 -2.78 0.05 -9.94
N VAL A 64 -2.04 -0.95 -10.43
CA VAL A 64 -1.85 -2.24 -9.75
C VAL A 64 -0.53 -2.26 -8.99
N GLY A 65 -0.57 -2.39 -7.68
CA GLY A 65 0.61 -2.47 -6.81
C GLY A 65 0.75 -3.80 -6.10
N LEU A 66 1.96 -4.03 -5.56
CA LEU A 66 2.23 -5.14 -4.66
C LEU A 66 2.07 -4.68 -3.22
N ALA A 67 1.23 -5.38 -2.45
CA ALA A 67 0.97 -5.04 -1.05
C ALA A 67 2.15 -5.35 -0.14
N ALA A 68 2.27 -4.59 0.96
CA ALA A 68 3.22 -4.84 2.04
C ALA A 68 3.14 -6.26 2.58
N GLY A 69 4.27 -6.78 3.02
CA GLY A 69 4.44 -8.14 3.56
C GLY A 69 5.08 -9.11 2.60
N PHE A 70 5.11 -8.83 1.30
CA PHE A 70 5.75 -9.68 0.31
C PHE A 70 7.29 -9.52 0.33
N ASP A 71 7.77 -8.29 0.21
CA ASP A 71 9.18 -7.93 0.41
C ASP A 71 9.33 -7.13 1.72
N LYS A 72 9.67 -7.81 2.82
CA LYS A 72 9.78 -7.16 4.13
C LYS A 72 11.12 -6.44 4.32
N ASN A 73 12.13 -6.83 3.56
CA ASN A 73 13.51 -6.42 3.77
C ASN A 73 14.10 -5.63 2.59
N ALA A 74 13.28 -5.23 1.62
CA ALA A 74 13.73 -4.56 0.39
C ALA A 74 14.81 -5.34 -0.38
N THR A 75 14.65 -6.65 -0.46
CA THR A 75 15.61 -7.53 -1.13
C THR A 75 15.25 -7.85 -2.56
N MET A 76 13.99 -7.59 -2.96
CA MET A 76 13.42 -8.00 -4.24
C MET A 76 13.04 -6.85 -5.18
N ILE A 77 13.33 -5.60 -4.83
CA ILE A 77 12.83 -4.39 -5.53
C ILE A 77 13.04 -4.47 -7.05
N LYS A 78 14.28 -4.75 -7.50
CA LYS A 78 14.60 -4.84 -8.94
C LYS A 78 13.84 -5.95 -9.66
N GLY A 79 13.73 -7.12 -9.03
CA GLY A 79 13.02 -8.24 -9.64
C GLY A 79 11.52 -8.03 -9.70
N LEU A 80 10.94 -7.43 -8.64
CA LEU A 80 9.50 -7.15 -8.57
C LEU A 80 9.07 -6.07 -9.55
N SER A 81 9.89 -5.03 -9.77
CA SER A 81 9.57 -3.98 -10.74
C SER A 81 9.43 -4.53 -12.18
N ALA A 82 10.15 -5.61 -12.53
CA ALA A 82 10.04 -6.26 -13.82
C ALA A 82 8.72 -7.06 -14.02
N LEU A 83 7.96 -7.31 -12.94
CA LEU A 83 6.66 -8.01 -13.04
C LEU A 83 5.49 -7.11 -13.45
N GLY A 84 5.75 -5.83 -13.77
CA GLY A 84 4.76 -4.91 -14.33
C GLY A 84 3.91 -4.16 -13.31
N PHE A 85 4.26 -4.20 -12.01
CA PHE A 85 3.58 -3.41 -10.98
C PHE A 85 3.76 -1.91 -11.21
N GLY A 86 2.67 -1.14 -11.03
CA GLY A 86 2.70 0.31 -11.06
C GLY A 86 3.36 0.92 -9.82
N PHE A 87 3.43 0.18 -8.71
CA PHE A 87 4.09 0.57 -7.46
C PHE A 87 4.34 -0.64 -6.56
N LEU A 88 5.25 -0.48 -5.61
CA LEU A 88 5.55 -1.48 -4.59
C LEU A 88 5.35 -0.89 -3.20
N GLU A 89 4.94 -1.73 -2.24
CA GLU A 89 4.94 -1.37 -0.83
C GLU A 89 5.84 -2.33 -0.06
N ASN A 90 6.97 -1.82 0.41
CA ASN A 90 7.97 -2.56 1.17
C ASN A 90 7.63 -2.58 2.68
N GLY A 91 7.91 -3.66 3.36
CA GLY A 91 7.68 -3.80 4.80
C GLY A 91 6.66 -4.89 5.13
N THR A 92 6.15 -4.94 6.35
CA THR A 92 6.19 -3.91 7.40
C THR A 92 7.58 -3.88 8.04
N ILE A 93 8.09 -2.67 8.18
CA ILE A 93 9.39 -2.38 8.80
C ILE A 93 9.15 -1.97 10.26
N THR A 94 9.97 -2.46 11.17
CA THR A 94 10.02 -2.03 12.57
C THR A 94 11.38 -1.41 12.89
N GLN A 95 11.48 -0.60 13.92
CA GLN A 95 12.71 0.08 14.30
C GLN A 95 13.85 -0.90 14.54
N ALA A 96 13.67 -1.81 15.50
CA ALA A 96 14.61 -2.88 15.74
C ALA A 96 14.31 -4.10 14.86
N PRO A 97 15.32 -4.89 14.48
CA PRO A 97 15.09 -6.19 13.85
C PRO A 97 14.30 -7.10 14.77
N GLN A 98 13.45 -7.95 14.19
CA GLN A 98 12.73 -8.97 14.96
C GLN A 98 12.44 -10.21 14.11
N GLU A 99 12.48 -11.38 14.74
CA GLU A 99 12.28 -12.67 14.09
C GLU A 99 10.81 -12.96 13.73
N GLY A 100 9.89 -12.25 14.37
CA GLY A 100 8.45 -12.50 14.27
C GLY A 100 7.98 -13.62 15.20
N ASN A 101 6.84 -14.23 14.85
CA ASN A 101 6.26 -15.31 15.66
C ASN A 101 6.90 -16.67 15.35
N PRO A 102 6.78 -17.67 16.26
CA PRO A 102 7.28 -19.02 16.01
C PRO A 102 6.71 -19.67 14.75
N LYS A 103 7.48 -20.56 14.14
CA LYS A 103 7.05 -21.37 12.99
C LYS A 103 6.38 -22.66 13.45
N PRO A 104 5.42 -23.20 12.65
CA PRO A 104 4.91 -22.73 11.37
C PRO A 104 3.94 -21.53 11.55
N ARG A 105 4.03 -20.54 10.66
CA ARG A 105 3.32 -19.27 10.77
C ARG A 105 2.75 -18.75 9.44
N LEU A 106 2.80 -19.58 8.39
CA LEU A 106 2.19 -19.29 7.10
C LEU A 106 1.52 -20.57 6.58
N PHE A 107 0.23 -20.49 6.30
CA PHE A 107 -0.60 -21.63 5.91
C PHE A 107 -1.34 -21.28 4.62
N ARG A 108 -1.55 -22.30 3.77
CA ARG A 108 -2.21 -22.16 2.49
C ARG A 108 -3.54 -22.92 2.52
N HIS A 109 -4.63 -22.20 2.25
CA HIS A 109 -5.97 -22.72 2.03
C HIS A 109 -6.22 -22.77 0.53
N THR A 110 -5.84 -23.89 -0.08
CA THR A 110 -5.77 -23.98 -1.55
C THR A 110 -7.14 -23.98 -2.20
N GLN A 111 -8.14 -24.59 -1.57
CA GLN A 111 -9.50 -24.63 -2.07
C GLN A 111 -10.13 -23.23 -2.10
N GLU A 112 -9.88 -22.43 -1.08
CA GLU A 112 -10.35 -21.05 -0.95
C GLU A 112 -9.39 -20.04 -1.59
N GLN A 113 -8.33 -20.47 -2.27
CA GLN A 113 -7.29 -19.60 -2.83
C GLN A 113 -6.84 -18.51 -1.85
N SER A 114 -6.59 -18.91 -0.62
CA SER A 114 -6.37 -18.02 0.52
C SER A 114 -5.15 -18.41 1.32
N LEU A 115 -4.60 -17.46 2.06
CA LEU A 115 -3.49 -17.65 2.98
C LEU A 115 -3.92 -17.24 4.38
N GLN A 116 -3.47 -17.99 5.38
CA GLN A 116 -3.52 -17.59 6.78
C GLN A 116 -2.09 -17.38 7.28
N ASN A 117 -1.80 -16.23 7.89
CA ASN A 117 -0.47 -15.91 8.35
C ASN A 117 -0.45 -15.36 9.78
N ALA A 118 0.55 -15.77 10.53
CA ALA A 118 0.88 -15.28 11.86
C ALA A 118 2.32 -14.76 11.91
N MET A 119 2.77 -14.00 10.90
CA MET A 119 4.18 -13.65 10.69
C MET A 119 4.78 -12.78 11.80
N GLY A 120 4.04 -11.79 12.34
CA GLY A 120 4.51 -10.95 13.44
C GLY A 120 5.62 -9.97 13.06
N PHE A 121 5.55 -9.37 11.87
CA PHE A 121 6.49 -8.34 11.37
C PHE A 121 7.97 -8.74 11.41
N ASN A 122 8.30 -9.98 11.00
CA ASN A 122 9.69 -10.39 10.87
C ASN A 122 10.43 -9.52 9.82
N ASN A 123 11.48 -8.81 10.27
CA ASN A 123 12.29 -7.94 9.41
C ASN A 123 13.65 -7.60 10.06
N GLN A 124 14.55 -7.00 9.27
CA GLN A 124 15.92 -6.69 9.68
C GLN A 124 16.10 -5.31 10.33
N GLY A 125 15.01 -4.61 10.65
CA GLY A 125 15.03 -3.28 11.25
C GLY A 125 15.21 -2.14 10.25
N SER A 126 14.74 -0.95 10.64
CA SER A 126 14.64 0.22 9.77
C SER A 126 16.01 0.67 9.21
N LEU A 127 17.06 0.71 10.01
CA LEU A 127 18.39 1.16 9.58
C LEU A 127 18.97 0.25 8.47
N ALA A 128 18.88 -1.08 8.65
CA ALA A 128 19.42 -2.02 7.67
C ALA A 128 18.64 -1.98 6.35
N ILE A 129 17.31 -1.82 6.45
CA ILE A 129 16.42 -1.76 5.29
C ILE A 129 16.56 -0.42 4.57
N SER A 130 16.59 0.70 5.29
CA SER A 130 16.80 2.03 4.73
C SER A 130 18.14 2.13 3.97
N LYS A 131 19.22 1.62 4.57
CA LYS A 131 20.53 1.54 3.87
C LYS A 131 20.43 0.76 2.57
N ARG A 132 19.65 -0.32 2.52
CA ARG A 132 19.45 -1.12 1.30
C ARG A 132 18.60 -0.38 0.28
N LEU A 133 17.51 0.25 0.71
CA LEU A 133 16.65 1.08 -0.14
C LEU A 133 17.42 2.23 -0.77
N LYS A 134 18.32 2.89 -0.02
CA LYS A 134 19.15 4.00 -0.51
C LYS A 134 20.05 3.59 -1.69
N ALA A 135 20.44 2.33 -1.76
CA ALA A 135 21.25 1.80 -2.88
C ALA A 135 20.45 1.66 -4.20
N PHE A 136 19.11 1.73 -4.14
CA PHE A 136 18.23 1.62 -5.30
C PHE A 136 17.48 2.92 -5.62
N TYR A 137 17.55 3.91 -4.74
CA TYR A 137 16.89 5.20 -4.93
C TYR A 137 17.66 6.06 -5.98
N PRO A 138 16.98 6.78 -6.90
CA PRO A 138 15.55 6.81 -7.11
C PRO A 138 15.01 5.54 -7.80
N TYR A 139 13.74 5.18 -7.49
CA TYR A 139 13.12 3.96 -8.02
C TYR A 139 12.51 4.19 -9.41
N ALA A 140 12.41 3.10 -10.19
CA ALA A 140 11.74 3.12 -11.49
C ALA A 140 10.21 3.31 -11.39
N ILE A 141 9.62 2.92 -10.27
CA ILE A 141 8.19 3.03 -9.94
C ILE A 141 8.06 3.46 -8.48
N PRO A 142 6.97 4.15 -8.07
CA PRO A 142 6.79 4.58 -6.69
C PRO A 142 6.93 3.44 -5.69
N LEU A 143 7.67 3.70 -4.61
CA LEU A 143 7.90 2.73 -3.54
C LEU A 143 7.45 3.30 -2.19
N GLY A 144 6.46 2.62 -1.60
CA GLY A 144 5.98 2.90 -0.26
C GLY A 144 6.75 2.15 0.81
N VAL A 145 6.91 2.78 1.95
CA VAL A 145 7.43 2.18 3.17
C VAL A 145 6.30 1.95 4.16
N ASN A 146 5.99 0.68 4.40
CA ASN A 146 5.00 0.27 5.38
C ASN A 146 5.65 0.16 6.77
N ILE A 147 5.17 0.93 7.72
CA ILE A 147 5.75 1.12 9.05
C ILE A 147 4.87 0.45 10.10
N GLY A 148 5.50 -0.30 11.01
CA GLY A 148 4.83 -0.94 12.13
C GLY A 148 5.64 -0.85 13.43
N LYS A 149 4.97 -1.16 14.54
CA LYS A 149 5.56 -1.17 15.88
C LYS A 149 6.28 -2.49 16.17
N ASN A 150 7.42 -2.43 16.83
CA ASN A 150 8.06 -3.63 17.39
C ASN A 150 7.17 -4.30 18.45
N LYS A 151 7.21 -5.64 18.48
CA LYS A 151 6.39 -6.43 19.40
C LYS A 151 6.71 -6.16 20.88
N ILE A 152 7.98 -5.91 21.19
CA ILE A 152 8.49 -5.72 22.56
C ILE A 152 8.24 -4.31 23.12
N ILE A 153 7.87 -3.35 22.29
CA ILE A 153 7.67 -1.96 22.71
C ILE A 153 6.34 -1.83 23.45
N ALA A 154 6.37 -1.16 24.59
CA ALA A 154 5.18 -0.84 25.36
C ALA A 154 4.18 0.00 24.57
N GLN A 155 2.91 -0.03 24.96
CA GLN A 155 1.86 0.71 24.26
C GLN A 155 2.08 2.23 24.35
N SER A 156 2.57 2.73 25.50
CA SER A 156 2.95 4.13 25.72
C SER A 156 4.02 4.66 24.78
N ASP A 157 4.94 3.79 24.35
CA ASP A 157 6.08 4.16 23.51
C ASP A 157 5.82 3.96 22.02
N SER A 158 4.58 3.58 21.67
CA SER A 158 4.20 3.26 20.30
C SER A 158 4.45 4.42 19.36
N LEU A 159 4.03 5.63 19.71
CA LEU A 159 4.19 6.82 18.87
C LEU A 159 5.66 7.08 18.53
N LYS A 160 6.53 7.02 19.55
CA LYS A 160 7.98 7.20 19.37
C LYS A 160 8.60 6.11 18.50
N ASN A 161 8.10 4.88 18.60
CA ASN A 161 8.59 3.77 17.77
C ASN A 161 8.22 3.97 16.29
N TYR A 162 6.99 4.44 15.98
CA TYR A 162 6.60 4.82 14.62
C TYR A 162 7.42 5.99 14.09
N GLU A 163 7.65 7.02 14.90
CA GLU A 163 8.47 8.20 14.54
C GLU A 163 9.89 7.78 14.14
N ASN A 164 10.54 6.96 14.94
CA ASN A 164 11.91 6.52 14.66
C ASN A 164 12.01 5.77 13.33
N VAL A 165 11.06 4.88 13.01
CA VAL A 165 11.06 4.19 11.71
C VAL A 165 10.81 5.16 10.56
N LEU A 166 9.90 6.13 10.73
CA LEU A 166 9.65 7.17 9.74
C LEU A 166 10.93 7.95 9.44
N LEU A 167 11.63 8.42 10.48
CA LEU A 167 12.88 9.19 10.35
C LEU A 167 13.99 8.38 9.65
N ASP A 168 14.16 7.10 10.03
CA ASP A 168 15.16 6.23 9.41
C ASP A 168 14.90 5.99 7.91
N CYS A 169 13.65 6.08 7.47
CA CYS A 169 13.23 5.81 6.10
C CYS A 169 12.87 7.07 5.29
N LEU A 170 12.97 8.26 5.88
CA LEU A 170 12.44 9.50 5.33
C LEU A 170 13.00 9.83 3.93
N GLU A 171 14.29 9.59 3.71
CA GLU A 171 14.97 9.86 2.44
C GLU A 171 14.66 8.83 1.35
N VAL A 172 14.21 7.63 1.74
CA VAL A 172 14.12 6.48 0.82
C VAL A 172 12.70 6.02 0.51
N GLY A 173 11.68 6.49 1.20
CA GLY A 173 10.27 6.25 0.85
C GLY A 173 9.74 7.34 -0.07
N ASP A 174 9.01 6.98 -1.12
CA ASP A 174 8.23 7.95 -1.90
C ASP A 174 6.93 8.31 -1.15
N TYR A 175 6.37 7.35 -0.42
CA TYR A 175 5.25 7.52 0.50
C TYR A 175 5.39 6.59 1.71
N PHE A 176 4.61 6.85 2.75
CA PHE A 176 4.63 6.05 3.99
C PHE A 176 3.24 5.55 4.34
N THR A 177 3.18 4.30 4.83
CA THR A 177 1.95 3.68 5.30
C THR A 177 2.08 3.28 6.76
N PHE A 178 1.25 3.85 7.62
CA PHE A 178 1.15 3.43 9.02
C PHE A 178 0.28 2.17 9.14
N ASN A 179 0.85 1.08 9.63
CA ASN A 179 0.19 -0.20 9.77
C ASN A 179 -0.19 -0.45 11.24
N LEU A 180 -1.40 -0.08 11.61
CA LEU A 180 -1.98 -0.30 12.93
C LEU A 180 -2.87 -1.57 12.97
N SER A 181 -2.97 -2.29 11.86
CA SER A 181 -4.06 -3.23 11.59
C SER A 181 -3.66 -4.71 11.59
N SER A 182 -2.38 -5.05 11.83
CA SER A 182 -1.96 -6.44 11.87
C SER A 182 -2.53 -7.18 13.10
N PRO A 183 -3.15 -8.36 12.91
CA PRO A 183 -3.61 -9.17 14.03
C PRO A 183 -2.48 -9.94 14.73
N ASN A 184 -1.26 -9.89 14.18
CA ASN A 184 -0.14 -10.76 14.56
C ASN A 184 0.83 -10.10 15.56
N THR A 185 0.52 -8.90 16.00
CA THR A 185 1.24 -8.15 17.03
C THR A 185 0.27 -7.83 18.16
N PRO A 186 0.54 -8.22 19.41
CA PRO A 186 -0.36 -7.99 20.53
C PRO A 186 -0.74 -6.51 20.67
N ASN A 187 -2.00 -6.24 20.91
CA ASN A 187 -2.58 -4.92 21.19
C ASN A 187 -2.33 -3.86 20.09
N LEU A 188 -1.82 -4.26 18.92
CA LEU A 188 -1.56 -3.31 17.84
C LEU A 188 -2.86 -2.70 17.31
N ARG A 189 -3.92 -3.47 17.22
CA ARG A 189 -5.22 -3.02 16.73
C ARG A 189 -5.91 -2.04 17.65
N ASP A 190 -5.56 -2.02 18.94
CA ASP A 190 -6.06 -1.03 19.91
C ASP A 190 -5.59 0.38 19.58
N LEU A 191 -4.50 0.51 18.81
CA LEU A 191 -4.02 1.79 18.29
C LEU A 191 -4.87 2.33 17.11
N GLN A 192 -5.81 1.56 16.58
CA GLN A 192 -6.76 2.05 15.58
C GLN A 192 -7.89 2.83 16.26
N ASN A 193 -7.55 3.87 17.01
CA ASN A 193 -8.47 4.76 17.67
C ASN A 193 -8.21 6.22 17.27
N VAL A 194 -9.18 7.08 17.49
CA VAL A 194 -9.19 8.47 17.05
C VAL A 194 -8.01 9.27 17.63
N SER A 195 -7.74 9.11 18.94
CA SER A 195 -6.67 9.87 19.64
C SER A 195 -5.30 9.51 19.09
N PHE A 196 -4.97 8.20 19.05
CA PHE A 196 -3.66 7.77 18.58
C PHE A 196 -3.42 8.12 17.11
N VAL A 197 -4.44 7.98 16.26
CA VAL A 197 -4.31 8.33 14.84
C VAL A 197 -4.09 9.83 14.65
N GLN A 198 -4.76 10.67 15.44
CA GLN A 198 -4.52 12.12 15.45
C GLN A 198 -3.06 12.46 15.80
N GLU A 199 -2.56 11.89 16.90
CA GLU A 199 -1.18 12.10 17.35
C GLU A 199 -0.15 11.58 16.32
N LEU A 200 -0.41 10.41 15.73
CA LEU A 200 0.47 9.77 14.75
C LEU A 200 0.64 10.63 13.49
N PHE A 201 -0.47 11.12 12.91
CA PHE A 201 -0.39 11.96 11.72
C PHE A 201 0.15 13.37 12.06
N ALA A 202 -0.21 13.93 13.20
CA ALA A 202 0.34 15.21 13.66
C ALA A 202 1.86 15.12 13.81
N MET A 203 2.37 14.09 14.49
CA MET A 203 3.81 13.80 14.61
C MET A 203 4.45 13.65 13.22
N ALA A 204 3.89 12.81 12.35
CA ALA A 204 4.48 12.56 11.05
C ALA A 204 4.55 13.82 10.17
N ARG A 205 3.55 14.68 10.24
CA ARG A 205 3.50 15.96 9.50
C ARG A 205 4.53 16.99 9.96
N THR A 206 5.07 16.86 11.17
CA THR A 206 6.23 17.70 11.58
C THR A 206 7.51 17.33 10.83
N HIS A 207 7.60 16.10 10.29
CA HIS A 207 8.81 15.60 9.64
C HIS A 207 8.72 15.55 8.11
N THR A 208 7.51 15.44 7.52
CA THR A 208 7.39 15.24 6.08
C THR A 208 6.11 15.77 5.45
N GLN A 209 6.23 16.25 4.20
CA GLN A 209 5.11 16.53 3.32
C GLN A 209 4.82 15.38 2.33
N LYS A 210 5.64 14.32 2.33
CA LYS A 210 5.38 13.14 1.49
C LYS A 210 4.02 12.51 1.82
N PRO A 211 3.41 11.79 0.87
CA PRO A 211 2.12 11.14 1.10
C PRO A 211 2.16 10.16 2.27
N LEU A 212 1.15 10.24 3.13
CA LEU A 212 0.96 9.40 4.31
C LEU A 212 -0.35 8.63 4.22
N PHE A 213 -0.29 7.32 4.36
CA PHE A 213 -1.45 6.43 4.30
C PHE A 213 -1.68 5.73 5.64
N LEU A 214 -2.94 5.46 5.96
CA LEU A 214 -3.32 4.58 7.07
C LEU A 214 -3.83 3.26 6.51
N LYS A 215 -3.27 2.12 6.96
CA LYS A 215 -3.78 0.79 6.61
C LYS A 215 -4.66 0.25 7.73
N ILE A 216 -5.93 0.02 7.43
CA ILE A 216 -6.96 -0.35 8.38
C ILE A 216 -7.26 -1.86 8.41
N SER A 217 -7.83 -2.33 9.53
CA SER A 217 -8.33 -3.69 9.70
C SER A 217 -9.73 -3.85 9.05
N PRO A 218 -10.04 -5.01 8.46
CA PRO A 218 -11.39 -5.31 8.03
C PRO A 218 -12.34 -5.71 9.18
N ASP A 219 -11.80 -5.83 10.39
CA ASP A 219 -12.55 -6.33 11.56
C ASP A 219 -12.91 -5.20 12.55
N MET A 220 -12.74 -3.95 12.14
CA MET A 220 -13.18 -2.79 12.91
C MET A 220 -14.71 -2.66 12.87
N ASP A 221 -15.29 -2.17 13.96
CA ASP A 221 -16.66 -1.67 13.93
C ASP A 221 -16.81 -0.55 12.89
N LYS A 222 -17.95 -0.50 12.23
CA LYS A 222 -18.20 0.44 11.13
C LYS A 222 -18.10 1.90 11.58
N ASP A 223 -18.72 2.24 12.71
CA ASP A 223 -18.77 3.63 13.18
C ASP A 223 -17.42 4.07 13.72
N GLU A 224 -16.67 3.18 14.38
CA GLU A 224 -15.31 3.43 14.81
C GLU A 224 -14.37 3.61 13.60
N MET A 225 -14.48 2.76 12.59
CA MET A 225 -13.71 2.87 11.35
C MET A 225 -13.95 4.23 10.69
N LEU A 226 -15.20 4.66 10.57
CA LEU A 226 -15.52 5.96 9.95
C LEU A 226 -14.96 7.12 10.74
N LYS A 227 -15.00 7.09 12.10
CA LYS A 227 -14.39 8.11 12.96
C LYS A 227 -12.87 8.16 12.82
N VAL A 228 -12.22 7.01 12.79
CA VAL A 228 -10.76 6.89 12.60
C VAL A 228 -10.33 7.45 11.24
N VAL A 229 -11.05 7.12 10.17
CA VAL A 229 -10.77 7.62 8.82
C VAL A 229 -11.02 9.13 8.73
N GLU A 230 -12.11 9.63 9.30
CA GLU A 230 -12.39 11.08 9.37
C GLU A 230 -11.29 11.83 10.11
N MET A 231 -10.81 11.30 11.24
CA MET A 231 -9.69 11.90 12.00
C MET A 231 -8.39 11.84 11.18
N SER A 232 -8.12 10.72 10.47
CA SER A 232 -6.95 10.63 9.59
C SER A 232 -6.94 11.75 8.54
N ILE A 233 -8.10 12.01 7.91
CA ILE A 233 -8.26 13.10 6.94
C ILE A 233 -7.95 14.46 7.58
N LYS A 234 -8.56 14.74 8.74
CA LYS A 234 -8.38 15.99 9.47
C LYS A 234 -6.93 16.21 9.91
N SER A 235 -6.20 15.12 10.19
CA SER A 235 -4.80 15.16 10.63
C SER A 235 -3.78 15.07 9.47
N GLY A 236 -4.25 15.10 8.22
CA GLY A 236 -3.39 15.22 7.05
C GLY A 236 -2.99 13.90 6.41
N ALA A 237 -3.76 12.82 6.58
CA ALA A 237 -3.60 11.62 5.77
C ALA A 237 -3.85 11.94 4.29
N SER A 238 -3.05 11.33 3.42
CA SER A 238 -3.20 11.42 1.96
C SER A 238 -4.13 10.34 1.42
N GLY A 239 -4.24 9.19 2.12
CA GLY A 239 -5.10 8.09 1.70
C GLY A 239 -5.29 7.02 2.76
N ILE A 240 -6.22 6.11 2.46
CA ILE A 240 -6.54 4.94 3.29
C ILE A 240 -6.31 3.67 2.48
N ILE A 241 -5.61 2.69 3.06
CA ILE A 241 -5.44 1.35 2.48
C ILE A 241 -6.42 0.39 3.15
N ALA A 242 -7.40 -0.07 2.42
CA ALA A 242 -8.44 -1.00 2.88
C ALA A 242 -8.37 -2.31 2.09
N THR A 243 -7.96 -3.43 2.74
CA THR A 243 -7.77 -3.68 4.17
C THR A 243 -6.52 -4.53 4.45
N ASN A 244 -6.21 -4.71 5.75
CA ASN A 244 -5.34 -5.79 6.21
C ASN A 244 -6.09 -7.15 6.13
N THR A 245 -5.50 -8.20 6.70
CA THR A 245 -6.10 -9.53 6.84
C THR A 245 -7.17 -9.57 7.94
N THR A 246 -8.13 -10.51 7.84
CA THR A 246 -9.21 -10.72 8.82
C THR A 246 -8.92 -11.85 9.79
N ILE A 247 -9.48 -11.77 10.99
CA ILE A 247 -9.52 -12.86 11.97
C ILE A 247 -10.85 -13.63 11.94
N ASP A 248 -11.66 -13.41 10.94
CA ASP A 248 -12.86 -14.20 10.71
C ASP A 248 -12.47 -15.58 10.14
N TYR A 249 -12.29 -16.53 11.04
CA TYR A 249 -11.86 -17.89 10.69
C TYR A 249 -12.94 -18.75 10.04
N SER A 250 -14.19 -18.30 10.04
CA SER A 250 -15.29 -18.99 9.35
C SER A 250 -15.16 -18.98 7.82
N LEU A 251 -14.28 -18.11 7.29
CA LEU A 251 -14.09 -17.93 5.85
C LEU A 251 -13.26 -19.04 5.18
N VAL A 252 -12.64 -19.93 5.92
CA VAL A 252 -11.83 -21.03 5.39
C VAL A 252 -12.07 -22.32 6.15
N GLN A 253 -11.85 -23.44 5.46
CA GLN A 253 -11.91 -24.75 6.09
C GLN A 253 -10.61 -25.01 6.91
N ASN A 254 -10.75 -25.61 8.07
CA ASN A 254 -9.62 -25.97 8.94
C ASN A 254 -8.67 -24.79 9.24
N PRO A 255 -9.18 -23.65 9.75
CA PRO A 255 -8.34 -22.53 10.11
C PRO A 255 -7.36 -22.91 11.23
N LYS A 256 -6.27 -22.17 11.36
CA LYS A 256 -5.37 -22.23 12.50
C LYS A 256 -5.86 -21.29 13.61
N ASP A 257 -5.45 -21.55 14.83
CA ASP A 257 -5.93 -20.83 16.03
C ASP A 257 -5.52 -19.34 16.06
N SER A 258 -4.61 -18.93 15.18
CA SER A 258 -4.09 -17.57 15.16
C SER A 258 -3.69 -17.12 13.75
N GLY A 259 -3.54 -15.83 13.59
CA GLY A 259 -3.11 -15.22 12.34
C GLY A 259 -4.25 -14.55 11.58
N GLY A 260 -3.93 -13.93 10.45
CA GLY A 260 -4.89 -13.24 9.61
C GLY A 260 -5.10 -13.96 8.29
N ILE A 261 -6.34 -14.03 7.82
CA ILE A 261 -6.76 -14.62 6.56
C ILE A 261 -6.76 -13.55 5.47
N SER A 262 -6.15 -13.88 4.32
CA SER A 262 -6.07 -13.07 3.10
C SER A 262 -6.44 -13.93 1.88
N GLY A 263 -6.57 -13.31 0.72
CA GLY A 263 -6.90 -14.01 -0.52
C GLY A 263 -8.39 -13.98 -0.85
N ALA A 264 -8.87 -14.94 -1.63
CA ALA A 264 -10.24 -14.92 -2.15
C ALA A 264 -11.30 -14.97 -1.04
N ALA A 265 -10.99 -15.61 0.10
CA ALA A 265 -11.87 -15.61 1.27
C ALA A 265 -12.16 -14.20 1.81
N LEU A 266 -11.21 -13.27 1.71
CA LEU A 266 -11.38 -11.88 2.18
C LEU A 266 -12.11 -10.98 1.17
N LYS A 267 -12.33 -11.43 -0.07
CA LYS A 267 -12.80 -10.62 -1.20
C LYS A 267 -14.07 -9.80 -0.89
N GLN A 268 -15.10 -10.45 -0.42
CA GLN A 268 -16.39 -9.77 -0.17
C GLN A 268 -16.30 -8.77 0.98
N LYS A 269 -15.65 -9.15 2.09
CA LYS A 269 -15.50 -8.28 3.25
C LYS A 269 -14.69 -7.02 2.92
N SER A 270 -13.57 -7.16 2.20
CA SER A 270 -12.76 -6.02 1.79
C SER A 270 -13.48 -5.11 0.78
N LYS A 271 -14.30 -5.69 -0.12
CA LYS A 271 -15.13 -4.93 -1.05
C LYS A 271 -16.22 -4.13 -0.32
N GLU A 272 -16.85 -4.71 0.69
CA GLU A 272 -17.86 -4.02 1.49
C GLU A 272 -17.24 -2.87 2.30
N ILE A 273 -16.06 -3.07 2.91
CA ILE A 273 -15.33 -1.99 3.58
C ILE A 273 -15.01 -0.84 2.60
N LEU A 274 -14.53 -1.17 1.39
CA LEU A 274 -14.29 -0.15 0.37
C LEU A 274 -15.57 0.61 0.02
N ARG A 275 -16.71 -0.09 -0.11
CA ARG A 275 -18.01 0.55 -0.38
C ARG A 275 -18.40 1.54 0.71
N ILE A 276 -18.32 1.14 1.98
CA ILE A 276 -18.63 1.99 3.14
C ILE A 276 -17.73 3.25 3.14
N LEU A 277 -16.44 3.07 2.91
CA LEU A 277 -15.48 4.19 2.85
C LEU A 277 -15.78 5.13 1.67
N SER A 278 -16.06 4.57 0.51
CA SER A 278 -16.35 5.37 -0.68
C SER A 278 -17.67 6.14 -0.55
N GLU A 279 -18.70 5.54 0.02
CA GLU A 279 -19.97 6.24 0.29
C GLU A 279 -19.80 7.46 1.21
N SER A 280 -18.81 7.42 2.10
CA SER A 280 -18.55 8.47 3.10
C SER A 280 -17.49 9.49 2.67
N PHE A 281 -16.46 9.03 1.94
CA PHE A 281 -15.23 9.80 1.75
C PHE A 281 -14.74 9.89 0.31
N PHE A 282 -15.45 9.33 -0.70
CA PHE A 282 -15.06 9.46 -2.10
C PHE A 282 -14.90 10.93 -2.50
N GLY A 283 -13.77 11.26 -3.10
CA GLY A 283 -13.40 12.62 -3.48
C GLY A 283 -12.85 13.49 -2.33
N LYS A 284 -12.79 12.96 -1.08
CA LYS A 284 -12.19 13.65 0.06
C LYS A 284 -10.82 13.11 0.43
N ILE A 285 -10.55 11.84 0.07
CA ILE A 285 -9.28 11.16 0.32
C ILE A 285 -9.09 10.05 -0.71
N ASP A 286 -7.85 9.71 -1.01
CA ASP A 286 -7.53 8.59 -1.89
C ASP A 286 -7.75 7.25 -1.19
N LEU A 287 -8.36 6.28 -1.90
CA LEU A 287 -8.59 4.93 -1.40
C LEU A 287 -7.77 3.92 -2.19
N ILE A 288 -6.97 3.12 -1.49
CA ILE A 288 -6.24 1.98 -2.06
C ILE A 288 -6.92 0.71 -1.59
N SER A 289 -7.41 -0.10 -2.53
CA SER A 289 -8.11 -1.34 -2.19
C SER A 289 -7.18 -2.54 -2.22
N VAL A 290 -7.23 -3.35 -1.16
CA VAL A 290 -6.49 -4.62 -1.05
C VAL A 290 -7.32 -5.68 -0.34
N GLY A 291 -7.20 -6.93 -0.78
CA GLY A 291 -7.90 -8.09 -0.22
C GLY A 291 -8.75 -8.81 -1.26
N GLY A 292 -8.28 -9.98 -1.71
CA GLY A 292 -8.99 -10.85 -2.64
C GLY A 292 -8.97 -10.42 -4.11
N ILE A 293 -8.14 -9.47 -4.50
CA ILE A 293 -7.98 -9.07 -5.91
C ILE A 293 -7.07 -10.07 -6.61
N ASP A 294 -7.61 -10.80 -7.58
CA ASP A 294 -6.96 -11.91 -8.26
C ASP A 294 -7.17 -11.91 -9.79
N ASN A 295 -7.93 -10.95 -10.32
CA ASN A 295 -8.21 -10.80 -11.74
C ASN A 295 -8.62 -9.36 -12.08
N ALA A 296 -8.74 -9.07 -13.38
CA ALA A 296 -9.05 -7.75 -13.89
C ALA A 296 -10.47 -7.27 -13.56
N GLN A 297 -11.45 -8.16 -13.61
CA GLN A 297 -12.84 -7.83 -13.31
C GLN A 297 -12.97 -7.34 -11.86
N GLU A 298 -12.37 -8.05 -10.91
CA GLU A 298 -12.36 -7.65 -9.51
C GLU A 298 -11.64 -6.30 -9.30
N ALA A 299 -10.50 -6.10 -9.96
CA ALA A 299 -9.78 -4.83 -9.90
C ALA A 299 -10.62 -3.66 -10.47
N TYR A 300 -11.30 -3.89 -11.59
CA TYR A 300 -12.16 -2.90 -12.24
C TYR A 300 -13.36 -2.52 -11.37
N GLU A 301 -14.01 -3.52 -10.76
CA GLU A 301 -15.11 -3.28 -9.81
C GLU A 301 -14.67 -2.45 -8.61
N ARG A 302 -13.44 -2.68 -8.08
CA ARG A 302 -12.89 -1.85 -7.00
C ARG A 302 -12.67 -0.41 -7.44
N ILE A 303 -12.20 -0.19 -8.67
CA ILE A 303 -12.01 1.14 -9.24
C ILE A 303 -13.37 1.84 -9.41
N LYS A 304 -14.36 1.15 -9.96
CA LYS A 304 -15.73 1.69 -10.07
C LYS A 304 -16.36 1.99 -8.72
N LEU A 305 -16.00 1.25 -7.68
CA LEU A 305 -16.37 1.54 -6.29
C LEU A 305 -15.55 2.68 -5.64
N GLY A 306 -14.60 3.31 -6.34
CA GLY A 306 -13.88 4.48 -5.86
C GLY A 306 -12.45 4.24 -5.38
N ALA A 307 -11.86 3.06 -5.61
CA ALA A 307 -10.45 2.84 -5.34
C ALA A 307 -9.57 3.51 -6.42
N SER A 308 -8.72 4.46 -6.02
CA SER A 308 -7.74 5.11 -6.89
C SER A 308 -6.63 4.15 -7.33
N LEU A 309 -6.25 3.22 -6.46
CA LEU A 309 -5.26 2.17 -6.68
C LEU A 309 -5.73 0.84 -6.10
N VAL A 310 -5.16 -0.26 -6.60
CA VAL A 310 -5.41 -1.61 -6.09
C VAL A 310 -4.09 -2.29 -5.74
N GLN A 311 -4.08 -3.12 -4.69
CA GLN A 311 -2.92 -3.92 -4.31
C GLN A 311 -3.25 -5.41 -4.33
N VAL A 312 -2.30 -6.23 -4.78
CA VAL A 312 -2.39 -7.69 -4.78
C VAL A 312 -1.34 -8.31 -3.85
N TYR A 313 -1.64 -9.47 -3.28
CA TYR A 313 -0.71 -10.30 -2.50
C TYR A 313 -0.99 -11.79 -2.75
N SER A 314 -2.03 -12.35 -2.13
CA SER A 314 -2.38 -13.77 -2.27
C SER A 314 -2.72 -14.14 -3.71
N GLY A 315 -3.34 -13.21 -4.46
CA GLY A 315 -3.57 -13.38 -5.89
C GLY A 315 -2.29 -13.69 -6.66
N LEU A 316 -1.17 -13.01 -6.35
CA LEU A 316 0.14 -13.29 -6.98
C LEU A 316 0.63 -14.71 -6.67
N VAL A 317 0.39 -15.21 -5.45
CA VAL A 317 0.76 -16.58 -5.05
C VAL A 317 -0.04 -17.64 -5.80
N PHE A 318 -1.32 -17.41 -6.07
CA PHE A 318 -2.19 -18.41 -6.73
C PHE A 318 -2.21 -18.27 -8.26
N GLN A 319 -2.15 -17.05 -8.81
CA GLN A 319 -2.19 -16.80 -10.26
C GLN A 319 -0.81 -16.71 -10.91
N GLY A 320 0.24 -16.47 -10.12
CA GLY A 320 1.63 -16.41 -10.59
C GLY A 320 2.09 -15.06 -11.09
N PRO A 321 3.34 -14.98 -11.61
CA PRO A 321 4.04 -13.73 -11.86
C PRO A 321 3.42 -12.85 -12.95
N SER A 322 2.54 -13.38 -13.80
CA SER A 322 1.84 -12.60 -14.84
C SER A 322 0.55 -11.96 -14.34
N LEU A 323 0.20 -12.07 -13.05
CA LEU A 323 -1.05 -11.53 -12.52
C LEU A 323 -1.21 -10.04 -12.81
N CYS A 324 -0.18 -9.25 -12.54
CA CYS A 324 -0.23 -7.78 -12.75
C CYS A 324 -0.47 -7.44 -14.21
N LYS A 325 0.25 -8.09 -15.13
CA LYS A 325 0.01 -7.98 -16.58
C LYS A 325 -1.44 -8.29 -16.94
N ASN A 326 -1.93 -9.46 -16.51
CA ASN A 326 -3.28 -9.92 -16.84
C ASN A 326 -4.36 -8.97 -16.32
N ILE A 327 -4.15 -8.38 -15.13
CA ILE A 327 -5.05 -7.35 -14.60
C ILE A 327 -5.01 -6.10 -15.49
N ASN A 328 -3.85 -5.60 -15.84
CA ASN A 328 -3.71 -4.37 -16.63
C ASN A 328 -4.29 -4.54 -18.06
N GLU A 329 -4.01 -5.65 -18.72
CA GLU A 329 -4.61 -5.96 -20.02
C GLU A 329 -6.14 -6.07 -19.95
N GLY A 330 -6.65 -6.74 -18.89
CA GLY A 330 -8.08 -6.86 -18.68
C GLY A 330 -8.75 -5.53 -18.29
N LEU A 331 -8.08 -4.65 -17.55
CA LEU A 331 -8.58 -3.29 -17.27
C LEU A 331 -8.77 -2.49 -18.56
N LEU A 332 -7.84 -2.58 -19.52
CA LEU A 332 -7.99 -1.96 -20.83
C LEU A 332 -9.19 -2.52 -21.60
N GLN A 333 -9.46 -3.82 -21.48
CA GLN A 333 -10.64 -4.45 -22.10
C GLN A 333 -11.93 -3.98 -21.42
N CYS A 334 -11.98 -3.90 -20.09
CA CYS A 334 -13.14 -3.39 -19.34
C CYS A 334 -13.43 -1.92 -19.69
N LEU A 335 -12.41 -1.07 -19.75
CA LEU A 335 -12.57 0.34 -20.17
C LEU A 335 -13.20 0.45 -21.55
N ARG A 336 -12.68 -0.30 -22.54
CA ARG A 336 -13.24 -0.30 -23.90
C ARG A 336 -14.67 -0.78 -23.95
N ALA A 337 -14.99 -1.83 -23.16
CA ALA A 337 -16.36 -2.38 -23.09
C ALA A 337 -17.35 -1.38 -22.50
N ASP A 338 -16.94 -0.57 -21.52
CA ASP A 338 -17.77 0.50 -20.92
C ASP A 338 -17.69 1.83 -21.71
N GLY A 339 -16.94 1.89 -22.83
CA GLY A 339 -16.80 3.09 -23.68
C GLY A 339 -15.89 4.17 -23.09
N PHE A 340 -15.05 3.83 -22.10
CA PHE A 340 -14.10 4.75 -21.50
C PHE A 340 -12.75 4.73 -22.22
N THR A 341 -12.08 5.88 -22.23
CA THR A 341 -10.75 6.07 -22.83
C THR A 341 -9.64 6.08 -21.79
N HIS A 342 -10.01 6.34 -20.51
CA HIS A 342 -9.06 6.46 -19.42
C HIS A 342 -9.65 5.97 -18.10
N LEU A 343 -8.78 5.44 -17.21
CA LEU A 343 -9.18 4.84 -15.95
C LEU A 343 -9.90 5.81 -14.99
N TYR A 344 -9.55 7.10 -15.02
CA TYR A 344 -10.21 8.11 -14.19
C TYR A 344 -11.71 8.27 -14.53
N GLU A 345 -12.12 7.94 -15.76
CA GLU A 345 -13.52 7.97 -16.16
C GLU A 345 -14.35 6.90 -15.45
N ALA A 346 -13.73 5.71 -15.24
CA ALA A 346 -14.35 4.60 -14.51
C ALA A 346 -14.34 4.82 -12.99
N LEU A 347 -13.44 5.67 -12.47
CA LEU A 347 -13.24 5.86 -11.04
C LEU A 347 -14.51 6.38 -10.34
N GLY A 348 -15.04 5.58 -9.42
CA GLY A 348 -16.20 5.93 -8.60
C GLY A 348 -17.54 5.94 -9.35
N GLN A 349 -17.64 5.35 -10.53
CA GLN A 349 -18.90 5.32 -11.29
C GLN A 349 -20.05 4.69 -10.51
N ASP A 350 -19.79 3.59 -9.79
CA ASP A 350 -20.83 2.90 -9.01
C ASP A 350 -21.25 3.68 -7.75
N ILE A 351 -20.45 4.66 -7.30
CA ILE A 351 -20.77 5.57 -6.19
C ILE A 351 -21.53 6.80 -6.69
N LYS A 352 -21.13 7.35 -7.84
CA LYS A 352 -21.78 8.52 -8.45
C LYS A 352 -23.19 8.22 -8.97
N ALA A 353 -23.41 6.99 -9.46
CA ALA A 353 -24.66 6.55 -10.06
C ALA A 353 -25.78 6.28 -9.05
N LYS A 354 -25.51 6.18 -7.73
CA LYS A 354 -26.56 6.01 -6.73
C LYS A 354 -27.39 7.30 -6.62
N PRO A 355 -28.73 7.27 -6.92
CA PRO A 355 -29.57 8.42 -6.63
C PRO A 355 -29.52 8.70 -5.13
N LYS A 356 -29.25 9.95 -4.76
CA LYS A 356 -29.40 10.41 -3.36
C LYS A 356 -30.82 10.05 -2.93
N THR A 357 -31.00 9.01 -2.14
CA THR A 357 -32.27 8.69 -1.51
C THR A 357 -32.67 9.90 -0.68
N ARG A 358 -33.63 10.66 -1.22
CA ARG A 358 -34.25 11.80 -0.55
C ARG A 358 -34.80 11.24 0.77
N LYS A 359 -34.17 11.58 1.90
CA LYS A 359 -34.80 11.38 3.21
C LYS A 359 -36.17 12.05 3.13
N LYS A 360 -37.24 11.26 3.11
CA LYS A 360 -38.59 11.76 3.31
C LYS A 360 -38.59 12.40 4.69
N SER A 361 -38.61 13.71 4.73
CA SER A 361 -38.93 14.46 5.94
C SER A 361 -40.36 14.09 6.32
N ASN A 362 -40.52 13.54 7.52
CA ASN A 362 -41.81 13.39 8.17
C ASN A 362 -42.35 14.78 8.55
N ALA A 363 -42.92 15.47 7.56
CA ALA A 363 -43.68 16.68 7.76
C ALA A 363 -44.76 16.74 6.67
N ASP A 364 -45.74 15.88 6.76
CA ASP A 364 -47.06 16.06 6.16
C ASP A 364 -48.00 14.93 6.68
N LYS A 365 -48.35 15.05 7.93
CA LYS A 365 -49.56 14.47 8.50
C LYS A 365 -50.17 15.51 9.45
N THR A 366 -50.82 16.48 8.89
CA THR A 366 -51.99 17.14 9.52
C THR A 366 -52.48 18.18 8.51
N GLN A 367 -53.55 17.87 7.87
CA GLN A 367 -54.74 18.69 7.57
C GLN A 367 -55.43 18.12 6.35
N ASN A 368 -56.42 17.31 6.64
CA ASN A 368 -57.49 17.07 5.72
C ASN A 368 -58.76 17.46 6.48
N LYS A 369 -59.45 18.52 6.01
CA LYS A 369 -60.87 18.75 5.95
C LYS A 369 -61.18 20.25 5.87
N GLN A 370 -61.59 20.73 4.74
CA GLN A 370 -62.87 21.37 4.60
C GLN A 370 -63.10 21.85 3.17
N ASP A 371 -64.27 21.51 2.73
CA ASP A 371 -64.93 21.76 1.45
C ASP A 371 -65.04 23.25 1.08
N SER A 372 -65.07 23.49 -0.19
CA SER A 372 -66.20 24.03 -0.99
C SER A 372 -65.75 25.08 -2.02
N LYS A 373 -66.05 24.69 -3.22
CA LYS A 373 -66.71 25.43 -4.35
C LYS A 373 -66.31 26.86 -4.67
N ILE A 374 -66.12 27.03 -5.97
CA ILE A 374 -66.67 28.06 -6.85
C ILE A 374 -65.57 28.76 -7.70
N VAL A 375 -65.72 28.55 -8.98
CA VAL A 375 -65.96 29.33 -10.17
C VAL A 375 -64.77 29.82 -11.00
N ILE A 376 -64.88 29.41 -12.24
CA ILE A 376 -64.18 29.73 -13.46
C ILE A 376 -64.12 31.26 -13.75
N ALA A 377 -63.00 31.77 -14.19
CA ALA A 377 -62.95 32.84 -15.15
C ALA A 377 -61.67 32.85 -15.97
N THR A 378 -61.83 32.57 -17.20
CA THR A 378 -60.94 32.77 -18.35
C THR A 378 -60.54 34.23 -18.55
N LYS A 379 -59.28 34.51 -18.88
CA LYS A 379 -58.91 35.49 -19.89
C LYS A 379 -57.46 35.33 -20.38
N LYS A 380 -57.35 35.23 -21.67
CA LYS A 380 -56.16 35.25 -22.54
C LYS A 380 -55.74 36.69 -22.85
N PRO A 381 -54.74 36.91 -23.72
CA PRO A 381 -53.47 37.56 -23.40
C PRO A 381 -53.36 38.93 -24.07
N THR A 382 -52.36 39.73 -23.70
CA THR A 382 -52.01 40.92 -24.50
C THR A 382 -50.51 41.02 -24.69
N GLN A 383 -50.13 41.03 -25.98
CA GLN A 383 -48.84 41.45 -26.53
C GLN A 383 -48.71 42.96 -26.43
N THR A 384 -47.45 43.39 -26.49
CA THR A 384 -46.84 44.56 -27.19
C THR A 384 -45.78 45.16 -26.25
N ARG A 385 -44.63 45.62 -26.66
CA ARG A 385 -44.12 46.14 -27.92
C ARG A 385 -42.62 46.45 -27.78
N LYS A 386 -41.88 46.24 -28.83
CA LYS A 386 -40.50 46.70 -29.06
C LYS A 386 -40.33 48.18 -28.87
N LYS A 387 -39.15 48.62 -28.38
CA LYS A 387 -38.48 49.82 -28.89
C LYS A 387 -36.95 49.66 -28.86
N LYS A 388 -36.39 49.82 -30.07
CA LYS A 388 -35.01 50.15 -30.42
C LYS A 388 -34.77 51.62 -30.16
N LEU A 389 -33.53 51.98 -29.84
CA LEU A 389 -32.75 53.13 -30.32
C LEU A 389 -31.37 53.02 -29.68
N ASP A 390 -30.34 52.83 -30.35
CA ASP A 390 -29.40 53.51 -31.23
C ASP A 390 -28.74 54.75 -30.63
N SER A 391 -27.44 54.73 -30.85
CA SER A 391 -26.43 55.77 -31.09
C SER A 391 -25.41 56.02 -30.00
N SER A 392 -24.18 55.49 -30.18
CA SER A 392 -22.98 56.14 -30.75
C SER A 392 -22.43 57.33 -29.97
N LYS A 393 -21.18 57.21 -29.51
CA LYS A 393 -20.00 57.98 -29.95
C LYS A 393 -18.83 57.81 -28.94
N ASP A 394 -17.76 57.36 -29.51
CA ASP A 394 -16.35 57.76 -29.43
C ASP A 394 -15.86 58.60 -28.23
N ILE A 395 -14.72 58.17 -27.65
CA ILE A 395 -13.49 58.97 -27.61
C ILE A 395 -12.31 58.07 -27.19
N GLU A 396 -11.25 58.13 -27.99
CA GLU A 396 -9.88 57.65 -27.81
C GLU A 396 -9.20 58.20 -26.57
N SER A 397 -8.26 57.40 -26.00
CA SER A 397 -6.86 57.81 -25.75
C SER A 397 -6.06 56.66 -25.18
N THR A 398 -5.24 56.08 -25.95
CA THR A 398 -3.77 55.89 -25.87
C THR A 398 -3.15 55.96 -24.48
N GLN A 399 -2.50 54.85 -24.06
CA GLN A 399 -1.08 54.91 -23.69
C GLN A 399 -0.41 53.52 -23.67
N LYS A 400 0.76 53.56 -24.25
CA LYS A 400 1.72 52.52 -24.58
C LYS A 400 2.34 51.82 -23.37
N ALA A 401 2.60 50.53 -23.52
CA ALA A 401 3.60 49.78 -22.77
C ALA A 401 5.05 50.13 -23.24
N PRO A 402 6.06 49.99 -22.38
CA PRO A 402 7.41 49.84 -22.89
C PRO A 402 7.97 48.43 -22.61
N SER A 403 8.57 47.88 -23.68
CA SER A 403 9.38 46.68 -23.70
C SER A 403 10.76 46.92 -23.04
N PRO A 404 11.42 45.94 -22.46
CA PRO A 404 12.80 46.10 -21.99
C PRO A 404 13.80 45.76 -23.09
N LYS A 405 14.84 46.60 -23.11
CA LYS A 405 16.01 46.58 -24.00
C LYS A 405 16.93 45.38 -23.70
N LYS A 406 17.42 44.78 -24.79
CA LYS A 406 18.62 43.96 -24.88
C LYS A 406 19.85 44.80 -24.56
N THR A 407 20.74 44.27 -23.73
CA THR A 407 22.13 44.68 -23.64
C THR A 407 23.03 43.49 -23.98
N GLU A 408 23.71 43.62 -25.12
CA GLU A 408 24.86 42.82 -25.51
C GLU A 408 26.08 43.21 -24.66
N SER A 409 26.85 42.22 -24.18
CA SER A 409 28.24 42.43 -23.85
C SER A 409 29.08 41.21 -24.18
N LYS A 410 29.92 41.40 -25.11
CA LYS A 410 31.22 40.89 -25.58
C LYS A 410 31.78 39.63 -24.93
N LYS A 411 32.09 38.71 -25.84
CA LYS A 411 33.05 37.63 -25.75
C LYS A 411 34.44 38.09 -25.28
N THR A 412 35.08 37.33 -24.43
CA THR A 412 36.53 37.12 -24.39
C THR A 412 36.81 35.64 -24.19
N GLU A 413 37.41 35.06 -25.21
CA GLU A 413 38.04 33.74 -25.20
C GLU A 413 39.28 33.73 -24.36
N SER A 414 39.48 32.70 -23.54
CA SER A 414 40.83 32.26 -23.17
C SER A 414 40.84 30.75 -22.95
N LYS A 415 41.50 30.05 -23.84
CA LYS A 415 41.88 28.63 -23.75
C LYS A 415 42.99 28.45 -22.74
N PRO A 416 42.99 27.42 -21.93
CA PRO A 416 44.20 26.93 -21.28
C PRO A 416 44.84 25.77 -22.01
N LYS A 417 46.14 25.83 -22.03
CA LYS A 417 47.14 24.94 -22.62
C LYS A 417 47.13 23.54 -21.96
N LYS A 418 47.32 22.53 -22.83
CA LYS A 418 47.77 21.18 -22.48
C LYS A 418 49.16 21.19 -21.93
N THR A 419 49.40 20.56 -20.79
CA THR A 419 50.68 20.03 -20.38
C THR A 419 50.58 18.53 -20.14
N ARG A 420 51.39 17.83 -20.91
CA ARG A 420 51.59 16.40 -20.96
C ARG A 420 52.80 16.06 -20.10
N ALA A 421 52.65 15.25 -19.07
CA ALA A 421 53.77 14.63 -18.39
C ALA A 421 53.63 13.12 -18.43
N LYS A 422 54.61 12.52 -19.11
CA LYS A 422 54.91 11.08 -19.12
C LYS A 422 55.83 10.76 -17.94
N SER A 423 55.60 9.64 -17.26
CA SER A 423 56.66 8.74 -16.73
C SER A 423 55.94 7.53 -16.12
N LYS A 424 56.20 6.43 -16.60
CA LYS A 424 57.19 5.36 -16.54
C LYS A 424 56.68 4.23 -15.64
N ALA A 425 56.48 3.12 -16.30
CA ALA A 425 56.29 1.79 -15.73
C ALA A 425 57.55 1.33 -14.96
N SER A 426 57.34 0.65 -13.85
CA SER A 426 58.31 -0.36 -13.40
C SER A 426 57.55 -1.61 -12.90
N ARG A 427 57.96 -2.66 -13.47
CA ARG A 427 57.58 -4.06 -13.38
C ARG A 427 58.51 -4.68 -12.35
N THR A 428 58.04 -5.32 -11.32
CA THR A 428 58.82 -6.33 -10.61
C THR A 428 57.96 -7.53 -10.24
N LYS A 429 58.54 -8.69 -10.49
CA LYS A 429 58.09 -10.04 -10.46
C LYS A 429 57.98 -10.62 -9.05
N LYS A 430 57.03 -11.58 -8.93
CA LYS A 430 57.08 -12.88 -8.26
C LYS A 430 57.96 -13.06 -7.01
N THR A 431 57.31 -13.59 -5.96
CA THR A 431 57.78 -14.89 -5.37
C THR A 431 56.63 -15.54 -4.62
N GLU A 432 56.40 -16.80 -4.96
CA GLU A 432 55.64 -17.82 -4.20
C GLU A 432 56.46 -18.25 -2.99
N SER A 433 55.86 -18.52 -1.87
CA SER A 433 56.32 -19.58 -0.97
C SER A 433 55.17 -20.14 -0.14
N LYS A 434 55.03 -21.43 -0.28
CA LYS A 434 54.28 -22.41 0.56
C LYS A 434 54.91 -22.49 1.96
N LEU A 435 54.12 -22.93 2.91
CA LEU A 435 54.26 -23.98 3.93
C LEU A 435 53.32 -23.60 5.08
N ASP A 436 52.37 -24.36 5.45
CA ASP A 436 52.21 -25.68 6.04
C ASP A 436 52.38 -25.69 7.58
N SER A 437 51.33 -26.18 8.21
CA SER A 437 51.24 -26.98 9.46
C SER A 437 51.73 -26.41 10.80
N THR A 438 50.85 -26.48 11.79
CA THR A 438 50.81 -27.34 13.02
C THR A 438 49.87 -26.71 14.02
N GLN A 439 48.79 -27.34 14.39
CA GLN A 439 48.50 -28.21 15.51
C GLN A 439 49.24 -27.87 16.83
N ASN A 440 48.45 -27.56 17.85
CA ASN A 440 48.27 -28.26 19.11
C ASN A 440 48.02 -27.38 20.32
N LEU A 441 46.99 -27.76 21.06
CA LEU A 441 46.89 -27.97 22.52
C LEU A 441 46.99 -26.76 23.43
N VAL A 442 45.97 -26.51 24.21
CA VAL A 442 45.92 -26.92 25.65
C VAL A 442 44.52 -26.72 26.20
N ASP A 443 43.95 -27.83 26.65
CA ASP A 443 42.85 -27.95 27.62
C ASP A 443 43.20 -27.24 28.94
N LYS A 444 42.18 -26.69 29.59
CA LYS A 444 42.06 -26.81 31.05
C LYS A 444 40.59 -26.60 31.50
N ASP A 445 40.12 -27.61 32.09
CA ASP A 445 38.97 -27.82 32.96
C ASP A 445 38.67 -26.68 33.93
N LEU A 446 37.34 -26.53 34.18
CA LEU A 446 36.81 -26.44 35.56
C LEU A 446 35.28 -26.68 35.54
N SER A 447 34.93 -27.89 35.87
CA SER A 447 33.93 -28.48 36.80
C SER A 447 32.70 -27.66 37.17
N ILE A 448 31.55 -28.13 36.74
CA ILE A 448 30.38 -28.71 37.41
C ILE A 448 30.07 -28.20 38.82
N SER A 449 28.87 -27.61 38.97
CA SER A 449 28.04 -27.84 40.12
C SER A 449 26.56 -27.88 39.69
N GLN A 450 26.03 -29.10 39.78
CA GLN A 450 24.62 -29.45 39.75
C GLN A 450 23.92 -28.87 40.99
N ILE A 451 22.70 -28.36 40.78
CA ILE A 451 21.71 -28.26 41.83
C ILE A 451 20.41 -28.81 41.27
N GLU A 452 20.00 -29.95 41.82
CA GLU A 452 18.73 -30.63 41.61
C GLU A 452 17.56 -29.90 42.27
N PRO A 453 16.30 -30.19 41.85
CA PRO A 453 15.12 -29.49 42.33
C PRO A 453 14.55 -30.14 43.61
N SER A 454 14.13 -29.32 44.57
CA SER A 454 13.38 -29.77 45.73
C SER A 454 11.88 -29.75 45.43
N GLN A 455 11.29 -30.92 45.62
CA GLN A 455 9.87 -31.20 45.81
C GLN A 455 9.35 -30.54 47.09
N ALA A 456 8.18 -29.90 46.98
CA ALA A 456 7.28 -29.79 48.11
C ALA A 456 5.86 -30.11 47.63
N GLN A 457 5.38 -31.20 48.13
CA GLN A 457 4.05 -31.78 48.00
C GLN A 457 3.01 -31.05 48.86
N GLN A 458 1.77 -31.09 48.34
CA GLN A 458 0.50 -31.38 48.99
C GLN A 458 0.09 -30.55 50.22
N ASP A 459 -1.06 -29.90 50.11
CA ASP A 459 -2.35 -30.21 50.71
C ASP A 459 -3.23 -28.97 50.82
N SER A 460 -4.40 -29.00 50.26
CA SER A 460 -5.67 -28.93 51.00
C SER A 460 -6.84 -28.78 50.02
N LYS A 461 -7.63 -29.83 50.05
CA LYS A 461 -9.04 -29.85 49.63
C LYS A 461 -9.89 -29.11 50.67
N ALA A 462 -11.02 -28.64 50.13
CA ALA A 462 -12.30 -28.38 50.78
C ALA A 462 -12.68 -26.92 51.05
N ASN A 463 -13.63 -26.37 50.33
CA ASN A 463 -15.04 -26.25 50.70
C ASN A 463 -15.76 -25.33 49.75
N LEU A 464 -16.75 -25.87 49.05
CA LEU A 464 -17.91 -25.13 48.57
C LEU A 464 -18.89 -24.88 49.70
N PRO A 465 -19.68 -23.83 49.66
CA PRO A 465 -21.10 -24.04 49.84
C PRO A 465 -21.93 -23.54 48.63
N LYS A 466 -22.98 -24.33 48.44
CA LYS A 466 -24.17 -24.02 47.63
C LYS A 466 -24.95 -22.89 48.33
N GLU A 467 -25.40 -21.94 47.56
CA GLU A 467 -26.81 -21.60 47.37
C GLU A 467 -26.94 -20.80 46.09
#